data_a9debb7c8c70abff53c98f13d31dc579
#
_entry.id   a9debb7c8c70abff53c98f13d31dc579
#
_cell.length_a   1.000
_cell.length_b   1.000
_cell.length_c   1.000
_cell.angle_alpha   90.00
_cell.angle_beta   90.00
_cell.angle_gamma   90.00
#
_symmetry.space_group_name_H-M   'P 1'
#
loop_
_entity.id
_entity.type
_entity.pdbx_description
1 polymer ?
#
loop_
_entity_poly.entity_id
_entity_poly.type
_entity_poly.pdbx_seq_one_letter_code
_entity_poly.pdbx_strand_id
1 'polypeptide(L)'
;MKSAQNEEWRDIAGYEGLYQISTKGRVKSLSRAIPTKGNSFRVSRERIMKCKKNERYATVQLQHKGKHKLVHRLVAEAFLECVDGKDHVNHIDGDRHNNCVENLEWCNQSENQLHAFRTGLQKPKPGLKYGEHNYSKPIDVFSV
;
A
#
# COMPACT_ATOMS: atom_id res chain seq x y z
N MET A 1 -1.69 16.20 19.50
CA MET A 1 -1.54 15.92 19.11
C MET A 1 -2.05 15.45 18.35
N LYS A 2 -1.97 15.15 18.00
CA LYS A 2 -2.37 14.93 16.92
C LYS A 2 -3.27 13.87 16.90
N SER A 3 -4.52 14.09 16.68
CA SER A 3 -5.51 13.03 16.52
C SER A 3 -5.10 12.07 15.42
N ALA A 4 -4.28 12.52 14.55
CA ALA A 4 -3.74 11.64 13.53
C ALA A 4 -3.00 10.44 14.13
N GLN A 5 -2.71 10.50 15.39
CA GLN A 5 -2.05 9.39 16.05
C GLN A 5 -3.01 8.27 16.40
N ASN A 6 -4.29 8.48 16.30
CA ASN A 6 -5.25 7.42 16.53
C ASN A 6 -5.23 6.50 15.31
N GLU A 7 -4.78 5.30 15.54
CA GLU A 7 -4.70 4.30 14.49
C GLU A 7 -6.06 3.63 14.34
N GLU A 8 -6.58 3.65 13.12
CA GLU A 8 -7.82 2.96 12.80
C GLU A 8 -7.53 1.64 12.13
N TRP A 9 -8.38 0.66 12.35
CA TRP A 9 -8.26 -0.67 11.80
C TRP A 9 -9.49 -1.02 11.01
N ARG A 10 -9.30 -1.63 9.85
CA ARG A 10 -10.40 -2.12 9.01
C ARG A 10 -10.08 -3.51 8.50
N ASP A 11 -11.11 -4.31 8.28
CA ASP A 11 -10.95 -5.63 7.72
C ASP A 11 -10.35 -5.55 6.32
N ILE A 12 -9.46 -6.48 6.01
CA ILE A 12 -8.90 -6.58 4.66
C ILE A 12 -9.92 -7.27 3.77
N ALA A 13 -10.23 -6.67 2.62
CA ALA A 13 -11.19 -7.22 1.68
C ALA A 13 -10.78 -8.64 1.27
N GLY A 14 -11.71 -9.56 1.34
CA GLY A 14 -11.46 -10.97 1.07
C GLY A 14 -10.96 -11.74 2.29
N TYR A 15 -10.66 -11.04 3.38
CA TYR A 15 -10.15 -11.67 4.61
C TYR A 15 -10.88 -11.13 5.83
N GLU A 16 -12.14 -10.76 5.65
CA GLU A 16 -12.96 -10.22 6.74
C GLU A 16 -13.02 -11.20 7.91
N GLY A 17 -12.84 -10.68 9.11
CA GLY A 17 -12.80 -11.50 10.31
C GLY A 17 -11.49 -12.24 10.54
N LEU A 18 -10.55 -12.17 9.60
CA LEU A 18 -9.25 -12.86 9.71
C LEU A 18 -8.10 -11.89 9.90
N TYR A 19 -8.08 -10.81 9.12
CA TYR A 19 -6.99 -9.83 9.14
C TYR A 19 -7.52 -8.44 9.02
N GLN A 20 -6.82 -7.50 9.64
CA GLN A 20 -7.14 -6.07 9.53
C GLN A 20 -5.89 -5.30 9.14
N ILE A 21 -6.10 -4.17 8.48
CA ILE A 21 -5.06 -3.24 8.08
C ILE A 21 -5.31 -1.91 8.79
N SER A 22 -4.25 -1.24 9.22
CA SER A 22 -4.38 0.02 9.93
C SER A 22 -4.00 1.21 9.06
N THR A 23 -4.41 2.38 9.52
CA THR A 23 -4.03 3.65 8.87
C THR A 23 -2.53 3.89 8.90
N LYS A 24 -1.79 3.17 9.73
CA LYS A 24 -0.33 3.28 9.80
C LYS A 24 0.39 2.20 9.00
N GLY A 25 -0.35 1.41 8.25
CA GLY A 25 0.26 0.37 7.43
C GLY A 25 0.64 -0.88 8.19
N ARG A 26 0.02 -1.14 9.32
CA ARG A 26 0.25 -2.36 10.07
C ARG A 26 -0.85 -3.37 9.81
N VAL A 27 -0.49 -4.63 9.80
CA VAL A 27 -1.44 -5.73 9.57
C VAL A 27 -1.60 -6.51 10.85
N LYS A 28 -2.85 -6.77 11.20
CA LYS A 28 -3.21 -7.51 12.40
C LYS A 28 -3.87 -8.81 12.00
N SER A 29 -3.43 -9.91 12.62
CA SER A 29 -4.10 -11.19 12.52
C SER A 29 -5.05 -11.31 13.69
N LEU A 30 -6.33 -11.51 13.39
CA LEU A 30 -7.34 -11.58 14.43
C LEU A 30 -7.35 -12.96 15.11
N SER A 31 -7.79 -12.99 16.36
CA SER A 31 -7.94 -14.23 17.10
C SER A 31 -8.95 -15.13 16.41
N ARG A 32 -8.61 -16.41 16.30
CA ARG A 32 -9.53 -17.38 15.70
C ARG A 32 -9.14 -18.81 16.07
N ALA A 33 -10.12 -19.70 15.97
CA ALA A 33 -9.88 -21.13 16.13
C ALA A 33 -9.35 -21.69 14.81
N ILE A 34 -8.24 -22.40 14.88
CA ILE A 34 -7.62 -23.01 13.72
C ILE A 34 -7.75 -24.52 13.85
N PRO A 35 -8.38 -25.21 12.90
CA PRO A 35 -8.50 -26.66 12.97
C PRO A 35 -7.12 -27.32 12.93
N THR A 36 -6.97 -28.36 13.70
CA THR A 36 -5.79 -29.20 13.70
C THR A 36 -6.19 -30.62 13.38
N LYS A 37 -5.23 -31.54 13.37
CA LYS A 37 -5.55 -32.93 13.08
C LYS A 37 -6.50 -33.50 14.12
N GLY A 38 -7.45 -34.34 13.69
CA GLY A 38 -8.30 -35.11 14.58
C GLY A 38 -9.35 -34.30 15.30
N ASN A 39 -10.15 -33.51 14.64
CA ASN A 39 -11.29 -32.80 15.25
C ASN A 39 -10.91 -31.88 16.40
N SER A 40 -9.66 -31.44 16.48
CA SER A 40 -9.25 -30.51 17.52
C SER A 40 -8.94 -29.14 16.91
N PHE A 41 -8.84 -28.15 17.80
CA PHE A 41 -8.58 -26.76 17.38
C PHE A 41 -7.49 -26.18 18.28
N ARG A 42 -6.76 -25.24 17.74
CA ARG A 42 -5.93 -24.36 18.55
C ARG A 42 -6.41 -22.94 18.36
N VAL A 43 -6.28 -22.13 19.38
CA VAL A 43 -6.67 -20.73 19.30
C VAL A 43 -5.45 -19.91 18.91
N SER A 44 -5.57 -19.18 17.80
CA SER A 44 -4.56 -18.22 17.40
C SER A 44 -4.94 -16.88 18.01
N ARG A 45 -4.04 -16.31 18.77
CA ARG A 45 -4.31 -15.02 19.41
C ARG A 45 -4.11 -13.87 18.44
N GLU A 46 -4.78 -12.77 18.71
CA GLU A 46 -4.59 -11.56 17.95
C GLU A 46 -3.15 -11.09 18.07
N ARG A 47 -2.57 -10.67 16.95
CA ARG A 47 -1.19 -10.18 16.93
C ARG A 47 -0.94 -9.31 15.73
N ILE A 48 0.00 -8.39 15.88
CA ILE A 48 0.48 -7.59 14.77
C ILE A 48 1.47 -8.45 13.96
N MET A 49 1.24 -8.54 12.66
CA MET A 49 2.09 -9.35 11.80
C MET A 49 3.31 -8.57 11.36
N LYS A 50 4.40 -9.29 11.17
CA LYS A 50 5.60 -8.68 10.59
C LYS A 50 5.45 -8.60 9.09
N CYS A 51 5.67 -7.42 8.55
CA CYS A 51 5.72 -7.22 7.12
C CYS A 51 7.15 -7.36 6.64
N LYS A 52 7.33 -8.02 5.51
CA LYS A 52 8.65 -8.13 4.90
C LYS A 52 8.91 -6.85 4.11
N LYS A 53 10.04 -6.25 4.36
CA LYS A 53 10.47 -5.08 3.62
C LYS A 53 11.61 -5.49 2.70
N ASN A 54 11.37 -5.39 1.42
CA ASN A 54 12.44 -5.58 0.46
C ASN A 54 12.85 -4.21 -0.09
N GLU A 55 13.70 -4.22 -1.10
CA GLU A 55 14.21 -2.98 -1.67
C GLU A 55 13.11 -2.09 -2.25
N ARG A 56 12.00 -2.68 -2.60
CA ARG A 56 10.94 -1.93 -3.27
C ARG A 56 9.76 -1.62 -2.37
N TYR A 57 9.23 -2.63 -1.70
CA TYR A 57 7.95 -2.46 -1.00
C TYR A 57 7.88 -3.33 0.23
N ALA A 58 7.00 -2.93 1.13
CA ALA A 58 6.62 -3.79 2.25
C ALA A 58 5.53 -4.75 1.77
N THR A 59 5.68 -6.02 2.10
CA THR A 59 4.70 -7.05 1.76
C THR A 59 4.34 -7.85 3.00
N VAL A 60 3.16 -8.45 2.97
CA VAL A 60 2.71 -9.33 4.05
C VAL A 60 2.09 -10.56 3.42
N GLN A 61 2.31 -11.71 4.03
CA GLN A 61 1.70 -12.95 3.59
C GLN A 61 0.49 -13.25 4.45
N LEU A 62 -0.67 -13.27 3.84
CA LEU A 62 -1.92 -13.59 4.52
C LEU A 62 -2.22 -15.06 4.29
N GLN A 63 -2.51 -15.76 5.38
CA GLN A 63 -2.72 -17.20 5.37
C GLN A 63 -1.45 -17.97 5.04
N HIS A 64 -1.39 -19.17 5.55
CA HIS A 64 -0.29 -20.08 5.26
C HIS A 64 -0.38 -20.47 3.77
N LYS A 65 0.70 -20.31 3.05
CA LYS A 65 0.77 -20.55 1.61
C LYS A 65 -0.01 -19.52 0.77
N GLY A 66 -0.48 -18.44 1.40
CA GLY A 66 -1.12 -17.37 0.64
C GLY A 66 -0.10 -16.54 -0.12
N LYS A 67 -0.60 -15.78 -1.08
CA LYS A 67 0.25 -14.86 -1.83
C LYS A 67 0.64 -13.67 -0.96
N HIS A 68 1.81 -13.14 -1.25
CA HIS A 68 2.21 -11.89 -0.60
C HIS A 68 1.39 -10.74 -1.14
N LYS A 69 0.94 -9.88 -0.23
CA LYS A 69 0.17 -8.70 -0.58
C LYS A 69 1.00 -7.46 -0.29
N LEU A 70 0.85 -6.46 -1.15
CA LEU A 70 1.54 -5.20 -0.95
C LEU A 70 0.81 -4.39 0.12
N VAL A 71 1.53 -4.00 1.16
CA VAL A 71 0.92 -3.32 2.30
C VAL A 71 0.29 -1.99 1.88
N HIS A 72 0.98 -1.22 1.02
CA HIS A 72 0.44 0.07 0.60
C HIS A 72 -0.89 -0.08 -0.15
N ARG A 73 -1.05 -1.16 -0.91
CA ARG A 73 -2.32 -1.38 -1.58
C ARG A 73 -3.42 -1.75 -0.60
N LEU A 74 -3.09 -2.53 0.43
CA LEU A 74 -4.08 -2.88 1.45
C LEU A 74 -4.58 -1.63 2.16
N VAL A 75 -3.68 -0.71 2.48
CA VAL A 75 -4.05 0.56 3.11
C VAL A 75 -4.93 1.39 2.18
N ALA A 76 -4.52 1.53 0.93
CA ALA A 76 -5.27 2.34 -0.02
C ALA A 76 -6.65 1.77 -0.28
N GLU A 77 -6.75 0.47 -0.43
CA GLU A 77 -8.05 -0.17 -0.69
C GLU A 77 -9.00 -0.08 0.50
N ALA A 78 -8.45 -0.05 1.71
CA ALA A 78 -9.28 0.00 2.91
C ALA A 78 -9.70 1.41 3.29
N PHE A 79 -8.84 2.40 3.07
CA PHE A 79 -9.05 3.74 3.62
C PHE A 79 -9.20 4.84 2.58
N LEU A 80 -8.68 4.65 1.38
CA LEU A 80 -8.77 5.65 0.32
C LEU A 80 -9.86 5.27 -0.66
N GLU A 81 -10.59 6.26 -1.10
CA GLU A 81 -11.65 6.05 -2.06
C GLU A 81 -11.05 5.77 -3.44
N CYS A 82 -11.50 4.70 -4.07
CA CYS A 82 -11.03 4.35 -5.41
C CYS A 82 -11.49 5.38 -6.42
N VAL A 83 -10.60 5.72 -7.35
CA VAL A 83 -10.90 6.66 -8.42
C VAL A 83 -10.76 5.93 -9.75
N ASP A 84 -11.76 6.06 -10.60
CA ASP A 84 -11.74 5.43 -11.92
C ASP A 84 -10.52 5.87 -12.71
N GLY A 85 -9.86 4.93 -13.34
CA GLY A 85 -8.66 5.19 -14.11
C GLY A 85 -7.39 5.31 -13.29
N LYS A 86 -7.49 5.22 -11.98
CA LYS A 86 -6.33 5.31 -11.10
C LYS A 86 -6.20 4.01 -10.33
N ASP A 87 -5.36 3.14 -10.83
CA ASP A 87 -5.16 1.81 -10.25
C ASP A 87 -3.80 1.62 -9.61
N HIS A 88 -3.00 2.67 -9.54
CA HIS A 88 -1.71 2.65 -8.89
C HIS A 88 -1.76 3.43 -7.58
N VAL A 89 -0.90 3.06 -6.66
CA VAL A 89 -0.77 3.77 -5.38
C VAL A 89 0.61 4.39 -5.31
N ASN A 90 0.63 5.68 -5.05
CA ASN A 90 1.86 6.46 -4.96
C ASN A 90 2.19 6.78 -3.51
N HIS A 91 3.47 6.72 -3.17
CA HIS A 91 3.98 7.18 -1.88
C HIS A 91 4.39 8.63 -2.03
N ILE A 92 3.64 9.52 -1.38
CA ILE A 92 3.78 10.97 -1.60
C ILE A 92 5.19 11.45 -1.29
N ASP A 93 5.79 10.97 -0.22
CA ASP A 93 7.16 11.35 0.16
C ASP A 93 8.24 10.55 -0.58
N GLY A 94 7.85 9.60 -1.41
CA GLY A 94 8.79 8.76 -2.12
C GLY A 94 9.33 7.59 -1.31
N ASP A 95 9.01 7.50 -0.05
CA ASP A 95 9.45 6.39 0.79
C ASP A 95 8.48 5.23 0.67
N ARG A 96 8.89 4.19 -0.03
CA ARG A 96 8.05 3.04 -0.33
C ARG A 96 7.70 2.20 0.90
N HIS A 97 8.34 2.46 2.01
CA HIS A 97 8.06 1.76 3.25
C HIS A 97 7.22 2.58 4.22
N ASN A 98 6.93 3.83 3.87
CA ASN A 98 6.05 4.66 4.67
C ASN A 98 4.62 4.47 4.17
N ASN A 99 3.94 3.50 4.75
CA ASN A 99 2.60 3.07 4.30
C ASN A 99 1.47 3.66 5.13
N CYS A 100 1.71 4.80 5.76
CA CYS A 100 0.65 5.53 6.44
C CYS A 100 -0.34 6.07 5.41
N VAL A 101 -1.62 6.05 5.74
CA VAL A 101 -2.66 6.46 4.80
C VAL A 101 -2.45 7.89 4.31
N GLU A 102 -1.94 8.77 5.16
CA GLU A 102 -1.68 10.16 4.80
C GLU A 102 -0.60 10.31 3.73
N ASN A 103 0.24 9.29 3.56
CA ASN A 103 1.33 9.31 2.60
C ASN A 103 0.99 8.58 1.31
N LEU A 104 -0.23 8.09 1.17
CA LEU A 104 -0.63 7.30 0.01
C LEU A 104 -1.72 8.02 -0.77
N GLU A 105 -1.68 7.84 -2.08
CA GLU A 105 -2.73 8.38 -2.95
C GLU A 105 -2.90 7.45 -4.15
N TRP A 106 -4.12 7.41 -4.66
CA TRP A 106 -4.38 6.72 -5.92
C TRP A 106 -3.89 7.57 -7.07
N CYS A 107 -3.27 6.95 -8.05
CA CYS A 107 -2.78 7.67 -9.23
C CYS A 107 -2.82 6.74 -10.43
N ASN A 108 -2.73 7.32 -11.61
CA ASN A 108 -2.52 6.52 -12.80
C ASN A 108 -1.02 6.40 -13.08
N GLN A 109 -0.67 5.63 -14.09
CA GLN A 109 0.73 5.37 -14.39
C GLN A 109 1.49 6.66 -14.73
N SER A 110 0.85 7.55 -15.47
CA SER A 110 1.49 8.81 -15.88
C SER A 110 1.78 9.71 -14.68
N GLU A 111 0.81 9.83 -13.77
CA GLU A 111 0.99 10.64 -12.57
C GLU A 111 2.09 10.08 -11.68
N ASN A 112 2.12 8.76 -11.55
CA ASN A 112 3.13 8.10 -10.74
C ASN A 112 4.53 8.32 -11.32
N GLN A 113 4.66 8.26 -12.64
CA GLN A 113 5.93 8.47 -13.30
C GLN A 113 6.39 9.92 -13.16
N LEU A 114 5.49 10.88 -13.32
CA LEU A 114 5.82 12.28 -13.11
C LEU A 114 6.27 12.56 -11.68
N HIS A 115 5.61 11.96 -10.72
CA HIS A 115 6.00 12.11 -9.33
C HIS A 115 7.43 11.59 -9.11
N ALA A 116 7.75 10.44 -9.70
CA ALA A 116 9.08 9.86 -9.55
C ALA A 116 10.17 10.77 -10.12
N PHE A 117 9.88 11.45 -11.23
CA PHE A 117 10.84 12.39 -11.79
C PHE A 117 10.97 13.66 -10.94
N ARG A 118 9.85 14.19 -10.45
CA ARG A 118 9.87 15.41 -9.64
C ARG A 118 10.62 15.22 -8.32
N THR A 119 10.50 14.04 -7.73
CA THR A 119 11.14 13.76 -6.45
C THR A 119 12.56 13.22 -6.62
N GLY A 120 13.02 13.04 -7.85
CA GLY A 120 14.36 12.51 -8.09
C GLY A 120 14.49 11.03 -7.89
N LEU A 121 13.39 10.32 -7.69
CA LEU A 121 13.42 8.88 -7.50
C LEU A 121 13.76 8.14 -8.78
N GLN A 122 13.49 8.74 -9.92
CA GLN A 122 13.78 8.15 -11.21
C GLN A 122 14.43 9.19 -12.09
N LYS A 123 15.49 8.80 -12.77
CA LYS A 123 16.20 9.70 -13.69
C LYS A 123 15.97 9.22 -15.11
N PRO A 124 15.94 10.15 -16.08
CA PRO A 124 15.84 9.74 -17.46
C PRO A 124 17.02 8.88 -17.87
N LYS A 125 16.78 7.90 -18.69
CA LYS A 125 17.85 7.07 -19.20
C LYS A 125 18.64 7.85 -20.24
N PRO A 126 19.96 7.70 -20.24
CA PRO A 126 20.78 8.39 -21.26
C PRO A 126 20.33 8.01 -22.66
N GLY A 127 20.26 8.98 -23.53
CA GLY A 127 19.88 8.78 -24.93
C GLY A 127 18.39 8.71 -25.18
N LEU A 128 17.58 8.70 -24.15
CA LEU A 128 16.13 8.72 -24.33
C LEU A 128 15.60 10.14 -24.12
N LYS A 129 14.71 10.53 -24.98
CA LYS A 129 14.15 11.87 -24.89
C LYS A 129 12.82 11.84 -24.17
N TYR A 130 12.89 11.52 -22.89
CA TYR A 130 11.73 11.43 -22.16
C TYR A 130 11.11 12.77 -22.05
N GLY A 131 10.46 13.36 -22.16
CA GLY A 131 9.89 14.58 -21.74
C GLY A 131 9.74 15.64 -22.73
N GLU A 132 10.46 15.58 -23.81
CA GLU A 132 10.39 16.66 -24.75
C GLU A 132 8.99 16.91 -25.25
N HIS A 133 8.25 15.86 -25.50
CA HIS A 133 6.88 16.02 -25.95
C HIS A 133 5.89 15.32 -25.04
N ASN A 134 6.37 14.63 -24.02
CA ASN A 134 5.46 13.95 -23.11
C ASN A 134 5.22 14.75 -21.85
N TYR A 135 6.20 15.55 -21.44
CA TYR A 135 6.09 16.23 -20.16
C TYR A 135 5.59 17.64 -20.22
N SER A 136 5.81 18.33 -21.29
CA SER A 136 5.37 19.72 -21.36
C SER A 136 3.85 19.81 -21.21
N LYS A 137 3.12 18.96 -21.87
CA LYS A 137 1.67 19.01 -21.79
C LYS A 137 1.11 18.54 -20.45
N PRO A 138 1.53 17.37 -19.94
CA PRO A 138 1.01 16.95 -18.64
C PRO A 138 1.34 17.89 -17.51
N ILE A 139 2.51 18.51 -17.56
CA ILE A 139 2.90 19.43 -16.53
C ILE A 139 1.97 20.64 -16.52
N ASP A 140 1.60 21.12 -17.66
CA ASP A 140 0.69 22.25 -17.75
C ASP A 140 -0.67 21.90 -17.15
N VAL A 141 -1.13 20.71 -17.40
CA VAL A 141 -2.40 20.25 -16.86
C VAL A 141 -2.33 20.16 -15.34
N PHE A 142 -1.23 19.64 -14.83
CA PHE A 142 -1.11 19.44 -13.39
C PHE A 142 -0.79 20.70 -12.63
N SER A 143 -0.32 21.70 -13.28
CA SER A 143 -0.04 22.96 -12.59
C SER A 143 -1.31 23.73 -12.27
N VAL A 144 -2.41 23.32 -12.76
CA VAL A 144 -3.70 23.98 -12.50
C VAL A 144 -4.30 23.56 -11.16
#